data_9984741edde11968f9f2fe933b3d3f49
#
_entry.id   9984741edde11968f9f2fe933b3d3f49
#
_cell.length_a   1.000
_cell.length_b   1.000
_cell.length_c   1.000
_cell.angle_alpha   90.00
_cell.angle_beta   90.00
_cell.angle_gamma   90.00
#
_symmetry.space_group_name_H-M   'P 1'
#
loop_
_entity.id
_entity.type
_entity.pdbx_description
1 polymer ?
#
loop_
_entity_poly.entity_id
_entity_poly.type
_entity_poly.pdbx_seq_one_letter_code
_entity_poly.pdbx_strand_id
1 'polypeptide(L)'
;MIDGIGGAFLFSNDTRRLAAWYRDCLGIVPEGEDAECSSIYASFEYRDLENPEIKRTIAWAIMPTDQDIKDKPRTGKINYTVKKMGEVLSHLESKGVPIEKTEEYPGMGIFAWLKDPDGNQIELWEPAKE
;
A
#
# COMPACT_ATOMS: atom_id res chain seq x y z
N MET A 1 -21.52 8.22 -12.88
CA MET A 1 -20.59 7.16 -13.34
C MET A 1 -19.27 7.30 -12.61
N ILE A 2 -18.52 6.19 -12.48
CA ILE A 2 -17.24 6.17 -11.75
C ILE A 2 -16.24 7.04 -12.50
N ASP A 3 -15.53 7.91 -11.77
CA ASP A 3 -14.51 8.78 -12.34
C ASP A 3 -13.13 8.66 -11.63
N GLY A 4 -12.97 7.69 -10.73
CA GLY A 4 -11.69 7.48 -10.08
C GLY A 4 -11.76 6.49 -8.92
N ILE A 5 -10.64 6.37 -8.24
CA ILE A 5 -10.48 5.55 -7.03
C ILE A 5 -10.43 6.48 -5.83
N GLY A 6 -11.33 6.29 -4.88
CA GLY A 6 -11.42 7.14 -3.69
C GLY A 6 -10.64 6.61 -2.50
N GLY A 7 -10.37 5.31 -2.46
CA GLY A 7 -9.67 4.74 -1.33
C GLY A 7 -9.27 3.28 -1.52
N ALA A 8 -8.36 2.86 -0.67
CA ALA A 8 -7.91 1.48 -0.55
C ALA A 8 -7.95 1.11 0.94
N PHE A 9 -8.61 0.00 1.26
CA PHE A 9 -8.86 -0.37 2.65
C PHE A 9 -8.40 -1.79 2.89
N LEU A 10 -7.64 -1.98 3.97
CA LEU A 10 -7.21 -3.29 4.45
C LEU A 10 -7.93 -3.59 5.75
N PHE A 11 -8.25 -4.84 5.99
CA PHE A 11 -8.83 -5.27 7.25
C PHE A 11 -7.80 -6.04 8.06
N SER A 12 -7.80 -5.83 9.37
CA SER A 12 -6.85 -6.49 10.26
C SER A 12 -7.49 -6.79 11.60
N ASN A 13 -7.07 -7.90 12.20
CA ASN A 13 -7.42 -8.21 13.58
C ASN A 13 -6.56 -7.41 14.57
N ASP A 14 -5.46 -6.80 14.10
CA ASP A 14 -4.58 -5.94 14.88
C ASP A 14 -4.09 -4.78 14.02
N THR A 15 -4.89 -3.72 13.99
CA THR A 15 -4.65 -2.58 13.11
C THR A 15 -3.35 -1.85 13.44
N ARG A 16 -3.00 -1.74 14.72
CA ARG A 16 -1.78 -1.02 15.14
C ARG A 16 -0.52 -1.77 14.73
N ARG A 17 -0.52 -3.08 14.86
CA ARG A 17 0.60 -3.92 14.43
C ARG A 17 0.78 -3.81 12.91
N LEU A 18 -0.29 -3.93 12.15
CA LEU A 18 -0.21 -3.83 10.69
C LEU A 18 0.22 -2.43 10.25
N ALA A 19 -0.31 -1.38 10.86
CA ALA A 19 0.08 -0.01 10.56
C ALA A 19 1.56 0.25 10.84
N ALA A 20 2.08 -0.29 11.95
CA ALA A 20 3.49 -0.18 12.28
C ALA A 20 4.38 -0.84 11.20
N TRP A 21 3.96 -1.98 10.68
CA TRP A 21 4.68 -2.66 9.62
C TRP A 21 4.73 -1.80 8.34
N TYR A 22 3.59 -1.24 7.92
CA TYR A 22 3.56 -0.37 6.74
C TYR A 22 4.39 0.89 6.93
N ARG A 23 4.38 1.46 8.13
CA ARG A 23 5.23 2.61 8.45
C ARG A 23 6.72 2.24 8.36
N ASP A 24 7.11 1.15 9.02
CA ASP A 24 8.52 0.79 9.19
C ASP A 24 9.12 0.16 7.94
N CYS A 25 8.32 -0.57 7.18
CA CYS A 25 8.79 -1.31 6.00
C CYS A 25 8.55 -0.56 4.69
N LEU A 26 7.43 0.14 4.55
CA LEU A 26 7.04 0.78 3.30
C LEU A 26 6.87 2.30 3.39
N GLY A 27 7.09 2.88 4.58
CA GLY A 27 7.08 4.34 4.74
C GLY A 27 5.71 4.99 4.67
N ILE A 28 4.63 4.23 4.84
CA ILE A 28 3.30 4.82 4.95
C ILE A 28 3.09 5.27 6.40
N VAL A 29 3.22 6.57 6.63
CA VAL A 29 3.10 7.14 7.96
C VAL A 29 1.64 7.47 8.24
N PRO A 30 1.02 6.87 9.27
CA PRO A 30 -0.37 7.18 9.59
C PRO A 30 -0.56 8.65 9.95
N GLU A 31 -1.65 9.24 9.46
CA GLU A 31 -2.04 10.60 9.79
C GLU A 31 -2.86 10.65 11.09
N GLY A 32 -3.53 9.54 11.41
CA GLY A 32 -4.33 9.46 12.61
C GLY A 32 -5.04 8.12 12.77
N GLU A 33 -5.76 8.02 13.89
CA GLU A 33 -6.61 6.89 14.22
C GLU A 33 -8.02 7.44 14.49
N ASP A 34 -9.02 6.85 13.86
CA ASP A 34 -10.41 7.24 14.09
C ASP A 34 -10.86 6.76 15.47
N ALA A 35 -11.31 7.69 16.31
CA ALA A 35 -11.69 7.39 17.70
C ALA A 35 -12.94 6.50 17.78
N GLU A 36 -13.82 6.55 16.80
CA GLU A 36 -15.07 5.79 16.83
C GLU A 36 -14.89 4.35 16.32
N CYS A 37 -14.21 4.16 15.20
CA CYS A 37 -14.08 2.85 14.56
C CYS A 37 -12.68 2.25 14.67
N SER A 38 -11.73 2.95 15.29
CA SER A 38 -10.34 2.50 15.47
C SER A 38 -9.61 2.18 14.15
N SER A 39 -10.05 2.74 13.03
CA SER A 39 -9.31 2.64 11.80
C SER A 39 -8.08 3.56 11.84
N ILE A 40 -6.98 3.09 11.24
CA ILE A 40 -5.75 3.86 11.13
C ILE A 40 -5.62 4.26 9.67
N TYR A 41 -5.45 5.55 9.41
CA TYR A 41 -5.56 6.07 8.06
C TYR A 41 -4.37 6.95 7.67
N ALA A 42 -4.15 6.99 6.37
CA ALA A 42 -3.26 7.91 5.68
C ALA A 42 -3.95 8.33 4.38
N SER A 43 -3.35 9.27 3.67
CA SER A 43 -3.90 9.70 2.38
C SER A 43 -2.78 9.97 1.40
N PHE A 44 -3.13 9.82 0.11
CA PHE A 44 -2.26 10.19 -1.01
C PHE A 44 -2.97 11.25 -1.81
N GLU A 45 -2.27 12.32 -2.15
CA GLU A 45 -2.85 13.43 -2.89
C GLU A 45 -2.33 13.46 -4.31
N TYR A 46 -3.24 13.73 -5.25
CA TYR A 46 -2.94 13.85 -6.67
C TYR A 46 -3.65 15.09 -7.21
N ARG A 47 -3.18 15.58 -8.32
CA ARG A 47 -3.87 16.67 -9.01
C ARG A 47 -4.85 16.11 -10.01
N ASP A 48 -6.00 16.78 -10.14
CA ASP A 48 -6.97 16.44 -11.17
C ASP A 48 -6.35 16.69 -12.54
N LEU A 49 -6.52 15.74 -13.44
CA LEU A 49 -5.89 15.82 -14.75
C LEU A 49 -6.49 16.93 -15.62
N GLU A 50 -7.79 17.17 -15.51
CA GLU A 50 -8.49 18.20 -16.28
C GLU A 50 -8.36 19.58 -15.66
N ASN A 51 -8.30 19.62 -14.32
CA ASN A 51 -8.15 20.87 -13.59
C ASN A 51 -7.08 20.70 -12.50
N PRO A 52 -5.80 20.94 -12.83
CA PRO A 52 -4.67 20.67 -11.90
C PRO A 52 -4.67 21.49 -10.61
N GLU A 53 -5.51 22.52 -10.49
CA GLU A 53 -5.66 23.26 -9.25
C GLU A 53 -6.46 22.48 -8.20
N ILE A 54 -7.27 21.51 -8.63
CA ILE A 54 -8.04 20.67 -7.74
C ILE A 54 -7.16 19.52 -7.25
N LYS A 55 -7.06 19.37 -5.93
CA LYS A 55 -6.41 18.22 -5.31
C LYS A 55 -7.42 17.08 -5.19
N ARG A 56 -6.99 15.90 -5.61
CA ARG A 56 -7.73 14.66 -5.39
C ARG A 56 -7.03 13.87 -4.30
N THR A 57 -7.81 13.27 -3.42
CA THR A 57 -7.28 12.48 -2.30
C THR A 57 -7.71 11.04 -2.46
N ILE A 58 -6.76 10.13 -2.29
CA ILE A 58 -7.03 8.71 -2.15
C ILE A 58 -6.81 8.35 -0.69
N ALA A 59 -7.86 7.91 -0.02
CA ALA A 59 -7.77 7.45 1.35
C ALA A 59 -7.14 6.06 1.38
N TRP A 60 -6.27 5.83 2.35
CA TRP A 60 -5.72 4.51 2.65
C TRP A 60 -5.96 4.25 4.12
N ALA A 61 -6.53 3.11 4.46
CA ALA A 61 -6.85 2.83 5.85
C ALA A 61 -6.76 1.35 6.18
N ILE A 62 -6.39 1.08 7.42
CA ILE A 62 -6.47 -0.23 8.02
C ILE A 62 -7.65 -0.22 8.98
N MET A 63 -8.62 -1.07 8.71
CA MET A 63 -9.88 -1.12 9.44
C MET A 63 -9.91 -2.37 10.32
N PRO A 64 -10.39 -2.23 11.57
CA PRO A 64 -10.47 -3.39 12.45
C PRO A 64 -11.57 -4.35 12.00
N THR A 65 -11.30 -5.63 12.17
CA THR A 65 -12.32 -6.67 12.02
C THR A 65 -12.11 -7.73 13.09
N ASP A 66 -13.21 -8.28 13.61
CA ASP A 66 -13.19 -9.43 14.52
C ASP A 66 -13.40 -10.75 13.77
N GLN A 67 -13.62 -10.70 12.45
CA GLN A 67 -13.70 -11.90 11.63
C GLN A 67 -12.33 -12.56 11.53
N ASP A 68 -12.34 -13.89 11.46
CA ASP A 68 -11.11 -14.65 11.21
C ASP A 68 -10.73 -14.50 9.75
N ILE A 69 -9.71 -13.66 9.48
CA ILE A 69 -9.20 -13.45 8.15
C ILE A 69 -7.83 -14.11 7.94
N LYS A 70 -7.28 -14.73 8.98
CA LYS A 70 -6.01 -15.42 8.91
C LYS A 70 -6.12 -16.64 7.98
N ASP A 71 -5.11 -16.83 7.14
CA ASP A 71 -5.02 -17.95 6.20
C ASP A 71 -6.16 -17.99 5.16
N LYS A 72 -6.93 -16.92 5.03
CA LYS A 72 -7.94 -16.81 3.98
C LYS A 72 -7.30 -16.34 2.69
N PRO A 73 -7.71 -16.87 1.53
CA PRO A 73 -7.20 -16.39 0.25
C PRO A 73 -7.50 -14.91 0.03
N ARG A 74 -6.55 -14.19 -0.52
CA ARG A 74 -6.74 -12.81 -0.96
C ARG A 74 -6.91 -12.80 -2.48
N THR A 75 -7.96 -12.17 -2.96
CA THR A 75 -8.27 -12.14 -4.39
C THR A 75 -7.81 -10.85 -5.07
N GLY A 76 -7.39 -9.87 -4.29
CA GLY A 76 -6.89 -8.61 -4.81
C GLY A 76 -5.52 -8.27 -4.27
N LYS A 77 -4.91 -7.26 -4.86
CA LYS A 77 -3.65 -6.69 -4.39
C LYS A 77 -3.66 -5.19 -4.61
N ILE A 78 -2.87 -4.48 -3.81
CA ILE A 78 -2.66 -3.05 -4.01
C ILE A 78 -1.29 -2.88 -4.67
N ASN A 79 -1.27 -2.07 -5.73
CA ASN A 79 -0.04 -1.65 -6.38
C ASN A 79 0.37 -0.29 -5.79
N TYR A 80 1.58 -0.23 -5.27
CA TYR A 80 2.16 1.01 -4.75
C TYR A 80 3.29 1.44 -5.66
N THR A 81 3.34 2.72 -6.01
CA THR A 81 4.45 3.24 -6.79
C THR A 81 5.63 3.59 -5.89
N VAL A 82 6.83 3.33 -6.39
CA VAL A 82 8.08 3.71 -5.73
C VAL A 82 8.96 4.46 -6.72
N LYS A 83 9.84 5.33 -6.22
CA LYS A 83 10.75 6.09 -7.08
C LYS A 83 12.03 5.33 -7.38
N LYS A 84 12.54 4.57 -6.41
CA LYS A 84 13.82 3.86 -6.52
C LYS A 84 13.68 2.46 -5.94
N MET A 85 13.39 1.50 -6.81
CA MET A 85 13.15 0.12 -6.39
C MET A 85 14.32 -0.48 -5.64
N GLY A 86 15.55 -0.22 -6.09
CA GLY A 86 16.74 -0.77 -5.43
C GLY A 86 16.86 -0.36 -3.97
N GLU A 87 16.54 0.89 -3.66
CA GLU A 87 16.57 1.38 -2.28
C GLU A 87 15.47 0.74 -1.43
N VAL A 88 14.29 0.59 -2.00
CA VAL A 88 13.16 -0.03 -1.32
C VAL A 88 13.46 -1.50 -1.01
N LEU A 89 13.97 -2.23 -2.00
CA LEU A 89 14.32 -3.65 -1.81
C LEU A 89 15.41 -3.83 -0.75
N SER A 90 16.43 -2.97 -0.75
CA SER A 90 17.49 -3.01 0.27
C SER A 90 16.93 -2.75 1.66
N HIS A 91 16.01 -1.79 1.78
CA HIS A 91 15.36 -1.49 3.05
C HIS A 91 14.53 -2.68 3.54
N LEU A 92 13.74 -3.28 2.65
CA LEU A 92 12.92 -4.45 3.00
C LEU A 92 13.80 -5.63 3.43
N GLU A 93 14.93 -5.84 2.75
CA GLU A 93 15.89 -6.87 3.15
C GLU A 93 16.42 -6.61 4.55
N SER A 94 16.77 -5.36 4.87
CA SER A 94 17.24 -4.97 6.20
C SER A 94 16.20 -5.21 7.29
N LYS A 95 14.93 -5.21 6.95
CA LYS A 95 13.81 -5.49 7.86
C LYS A 95 13.42 -6.97 7.89
N GLY A 96 14.12 -7.81 7.13
CA GLY A 96 13.83 -9.25 7.09
C GLY A 96 12.55 -9.58 6.33
N VAL A 97 12.10 -8.72 5.42
CA VAL A 97 10.89 -8.95 4.66
C VAL A 97 11.21 -9.74 3.39
N PRO A 98 10.63 -10.93 3.20
CA PRO A 98 10.86 -11.71 1.99
C PRO A 98 10.25 -11.04 0.76
N ILE A 99 11.00 -11.01 -0.33
CA ILE A 99 10.51 -10.58 -1.64
C ILE A 99 10.22 -11.84 -2.44
N GLU A 100 8.98 -12.00 -2.88
CA GLU A 100 8.56 -13.21 -3.60
C GLU A 100 9.13 -13.26 -5.01
N LYS A 101 9.13 -12.10 -5.69
CA LYS A 101 9.55 -12.03 -7.08
C LYS A 101 9.87 -10.59 -7.45
N THR A 102 10.80 -10.41 -8.39
CA THR A 102 11.04 -9.12 -9.06
C THR A 102 11.09 -9.36 -10.56
N GLU A 103 10.58 -8.41 -11.32
CA GLU A 103 10.59 -8.47 -12.80
C GLU A 103 10.76 -7.08 -13.37
N GLU A 104 11.47 -6.99 -14.48
CA GLU A 104 11.53 -5.78 -15.27
C GLU A 104 10.82 -6.01 -16.60
N TYR A 105 9.85 -5.14 -16.90
CA TYR A 105 9.10 -5.21 -18.15
C TYR A 105 9.46 -3.97 -18.97
N PRO A 106 10.06 -4.15 -20.16
CA PRO A 106 10.43 -3.01 -21.00
C PRO A 106 9.24 -2.09 -21.29
N GLY A 107 9.42 -0.80 -21.10
CA GLY A 107 8.39 0.21 -21.30
C GLY A 107 7.42 0.38 -20.14
N MET A 108 7.37 -0.55 -19.20
CA MET A 108 6.49 -0.47 -18.03
C MET A 108 7.25 -0.13 -16.76
N GLY A 109 8.40 -0.73 -16.54
CA GLY A 109 9.23 -0.49 -15.37
C GLY A 109 9.58 -1.74 -14.60
N ILE A 110 9.92 -1.55 -13.33
CA ILE A 110 10.38 -2.59 -12.43
C ILE A 110 9.28 -2.89 -11.42
N PHE A 111 9.00 -4.18 -11.22
CA PHE A 111 7.98 -4.65 -10.30
C PHE A 111 8.59 -5.56 -9.25
N ALA A 112 8.04 -5.52 -8.04
CA ALA A 112 8.36 -6.46 -6.98
C ALA A 112 7.08 -6.88 -6.28
N TRP A 113 7.02 -8.14 -5.86
CA TRP A 113 5.85 -8.71 -5.19
C TRP A 113 6.23 -9.24 -3.83
N LEU A 114 5.42 -8.93 -2.85
CA LEU A 114 5.60 -9.37 -1.47
C LEU A 114 4.24 -9.44 -0.77
N LYS A 115 4.25 -9.88 0.47
CA LYS A 115 3.05 -9.89 1.32
C LYS A 115 3.29 -9.11 2.60
N ASP A 116 2.24 -8.51 3.12
CA ASP A 116 2.29 -7.95 4.46
C ASP A 116 2.12 -9.06 5.52
N PRO A 117 2.26 -8.74 6.83
CA PRO A 117 2.14 -9.76 7.87
C PRO A 117 0.78 -10.46 7.95
N ASP A 118 -0.26 -9.84 7.42
CA ASP A 118 -1.61 -10.41 7.42
C ASP A 118 -1.91 -11.18 6.14
N GLY A 119 -0.93 -11.31 5.24
CA GLY A 119 -1.07 -12.05 3.99
C GLY A 119 -1.67 -11.25 2.85
N ASN A 120 -1.82 -9.94 3.00
CA ASN A 120 -2.28 -9.10 1.89
C ASN A 120 -1.17 -9.02 0.83
N GLN A 121 -1.56 -9.21 -0.43
CA GLN A 121 -0.61 -9.13 -1.53
C GLN A 121 -0.27 -7.69 -1.85
N ILE A 122 1.01 -7.43 -2.06
CA ILE A 122 1.54 -6.11 -2.37
C ILE A 122 2.32 -6.20 -3.68
N GLU A 123 2.07 -5.25 -4.57
CA GLU A 123 2.87 -5.07 -5.78
C GLU A 123 3.52 -3.69 -5.70
N LEU A 124 4.83 -3.65 -5.78
CA LEU A 124 5.59 -2.39 -5.87
C LEU A 124 5.95 -2.15 -7.32
N TRP A 125 5.86 -0.92 -7.75
CA TRP A 125 6.11 -0.55 -9.13
C TRP A 125 6.93 0.74 -9.21
N GLU A 126 8.11 0.63 -9.83
CA GLU A 126 8.87 1.80 -10.26
C GLU A 126 8.58 2.00 -11.75
N PRO A 127 7.80 3.02 -12.12
CA PRO A 127 7.45 3.25 -13.52
C PRO A 127 8.69 3.49 -14.39
N ALA A 128 8.64 3.01 -15.63
CA ALA A 128 9.71 3.26 -16.59
C ALA A 128 9.85 4.76 -16.82
N LYS A 129 11.08 5.22 -16.98
CA LYS A 129 11.36 6.61 -17.33
C LYS A 129 10.96 6.88 -18.77
N GLU A 130 10.36 8.03 -18.99
CA GLU A 130 9.98 8.47 -20.34
C GLU A 130 11.21 8.93 -21.15
#